data_f6cb2d1768c6eb6ccc2ddce6fe28d5a9
#
_entry.id   f6cb2d1768c6eb6ccc2ddce6fe28d5a9
#
_cell.length_a   1.000
_cell.length_b   1.000
_cell.length_c   1.000
_cell.angle_alpha   90.00
_cell.angle_beta   90.00
_cell.angle_gamma   90.00
#
_symmetry.space_group_name_H-M   'P 1'
#
loop_
_entity.id
_entity.type
_entity.pdbx_description
1 polymer ?
#
loop_
_entity_poly.entity_id
_entity_poly.type
_entity_poly.pdbx_seq_one_letter_code
_entity_poly.pdbx_strand_id
1 'polypeptide(L)'
;DNGRSRGLGDVYKRQQELGVIYVALATTILVFLLYAAFGPWGHIRLGNSEVRYSQFSWISMLFCCGIGGSVIYWGASEWVFYYLAPPFSATPESNEATLWAATYGMFHWGPVGWALYCLPTLAISCAYYLSPSPSLRLSAACSPGLGPFQTAPVRRFIDLLFICLLYTSPSPRDRPL
;
A
#
# COMPACT_ATOMS: atom_id res chain seq x y z
N ASP A 1 -25.73 -2.69 23.46
CA ASP A 1 -25.21 -3.11 22.13
C ASP A 1 -25.53 -2.17 20.97
N ASN A 2 -26.43 -1.19 21.17
CA ASN A 2 -26.82 -0.24 20.10
C ASN A 2 -25.71 0.76 19.67
N GLY A 3 -24.68 0.99 20.47
CA GLY A 3 -23.60 1.91 20.11
C GLY A 3 -22.57 1.29 19.16
N ARG A 4 -22.31 0.00 19.27
CA ARG A 4 -21.33 -0.73 18.46
C ARG A 4 -21.83 -0.98 17.04
N SER A 5 -23.13 -1.26 16.90
CA SER A 5 -23.77 -1.45 15.60
C SER A 5 -23.88 -0.15 14.77
N ARG A 6 -24.11 1.00 15.42
CA ARG A 6 -24.11 2.32 14.76
C ARG A 6 -22.72 2.69 14.27
N GLY A 7 -21.65 2.48 15.05
CA GLY A 7 -20.30 2.78 14.65
C GLY A 7 -19.83 1.95 13.43
N LEU A 8 -20.20 0.67 13.37
CA LEU A 8 -19.90 -0.19 12.22
C LEU A 8 -20.66 0.26 10.95
N GLY A 9 -21.94 0.62 11.09
CA GLY A 9 -22.76 1.12 9.98
C GLY A 9 -22.18 2.41 9.38
N ASP A 10 -21.71 3.33 10.21
CA ASP A 10 -21.08 4.59 9.77
C ASP A 10 -19.75 4.35 9.05
N VAL A 11 -18.95 3.36 9.50
CA VAL A 11 -17.71 2.98 8.83
C VAL A 11 -17.99 2.39 7.46
N TYR A 12 -18.94 1.47 7.34
CA TYR A 12 -19.32 0.89 6.04
C TYR A 12 -19.85 1.95 5.06
N LYS A 13 -20.68 2.87 5.53
CA LYS A 13 -21.20 3.97 4.71
C LYS A 13 -20.08 4.86 4.18
N ARG A 14 -19.14 5.26 5.03
CA ARG A 14 -17.97 6.05 4.62
C ARG A 14 -17.09 5.30 3.64
N GLN A 15 -16.91 3.99 3.81
CA GLN A 15 -16.15 3.17 2.86
C GLN A 15 -16.83 3.10 1.48
N GLN A 16 -18.15 3.03 1.42
CA GLN A 16 -18.89 3.08 0.16
C GLN A 16 -18.79 4.45 -0.53
N GLU A 17 -18.96 5.52 0.22
CA GLU A 17 -18.90 6.88 -0.34
C GLU A 17 -17.48 7.27 -0.80
N LEU A 18 -16.44 6.84 -0.08
CA LEU A 18 -15.04 7.16 -0.40
C LEU A 18 -14.37 6.12 -1.31
N GLY A 19 -15.00 4.98 -1.56
CA GLY A 19 -14.41 3.87 -2.33
C GLY A 19 -13.94 4.28 -3.72
N VAL A 20 -14.75 5.06 -4.43
CA VAL A 20 -14.42 5.58 -5.77
C VAL A 20 -13.17 6.46 -5.73
N ILE A 21 -13.04 7.31 -4.69
CA ILE A 21 -11.88 8.19 -4.51
C ILE A 21 -10.62 7.36 -4.28
N TYR A 22 -10.69 6.32 -3.44
CA TYR A 22 -9.54 5.44 -3.19
C TYR A 22 -9.10 4.70 -4.46
N VAL A 23 -10.04 4.16 -5.24
CA VAL A 23 -9.73 3.47 -6.49
C VAL A 23 -9.12 4.44 -7.51
N ALA A 24 -9.71 5.62 -7.67
CA ALA A 24 -9.20 6.64 -8.56
C ALA A 24 -7.78 7.09 -8.17
N LEU A 25 -7.54 7.30 -6.87
CA LEU A 25 -6.22 7.66 -6.34
C LEU A 25 -5.20 6.55 -6.60
N ALA A 26 -5.53 5.30 -6.27
CA ALA A 26 -4.63 4.17 -6.46
C ALA A 26 -4.28 3.95 -7.94
N THR A 27 -5.27 4.09 -8.83
CA THR A 27 -5.06 4.01 -10.28
C THR A 27 -4.19 5.16 -10.78
N THR A 28 -4.41 6.37 -10.30
CA THR A 28 -3.58 7.54 -10.63
C THR A 28 -2.13 7.33 -10.19
N ILE A 29 -1.91 6.80 -9.00
CA ILE A 29 -0.58 6.46 -8.49
C ILE A 29 0.08 5.41 -9.38
N LEU A 30 -0.63 4.37 -9.78
CA LEU A 30 -0.11 3.34 -10.68
C LEU A 30 0.33 3.95 -12.02
N VAL A 31 -0.52 4.76 -12.64
CA VAL A 31 -0.21 5.45 -13.90
C VAL A 31 1.02 6.36 -13.74
N PHE A 32 1.08 7.11 -12.65
CA PHE A 32 2.23 7.96 -12.34
C PHE A 32 3.53 7.14 -12.19
N LEU A 33 3.50 6.02 -11.48
CA LEU A 33 4.66 5.15 -11.31
C LEU A 33 5.12 4.51 -12.63
N LEU A 34 4.18 4.09 -13.47
CA LEU A 34 4.50 3.59 -14.82
C LEU A 34 5.12 4.71 -15.68
N TYR A 35 4.56 5.91 -15.62
CA TYR A 35 5.15 7.07 -16.31
C TYR A 35 6.55 7.40 -15.77
N ALA A 36 6.77 7.35 -14.46
CA ALA A 36 8.08 7.57 -13.87
C ALA A 36 9.10 6.50 -14.28
N ALA A 37 8.67 5.23 -14.37
CA ALA A 37 9.53 4.11 -14.72
C ALA A 37 9.91 4.08 -16.21
N PHE A 38 8.94 4.32 -17.10
CA PHE A 38 9.14 4.22 -18.55
C PHE A 38 9.36 5.58 -19.23
N GLY A 39 9.14 6.68 -18.52
CA GLY A 39 9.32 8.04 -18.99
C GLY A 39 10.76 8.55 -18.83
N PRO A 40 10.94 9.89 -18.91
CA PRO A 40 12.26 10.52 -18.90
C PRO A 40 13.04 10.30 -17.59
N TRP A 41 12.37 9.95 -16.51
CA TRP A 41 13.00 9.72 -15.20
C TRP A 41 13.47 8.29 -14.96
N GLY A 42 13.03 7.34 -15.77
CA GLY A 42 13.40 5.92 -15.64
C GLY A 42 14.88 5.63 -15.81
N HIS A 43 15.65 6.54 -16.41
CA HIS A 43 17.09 6.42 -16.59
C HIS A 43 17.92 7.00 -15.44
N ILE A 44 17.28 7.67 -14.47
CA ILE A 44 17.98 8.27 -13.33
C ILE A 44 18.50 7.16 -12.42
N ARG A 45 19.80 7.12 -12.23
CA ARG A 45 20.44 6.22 -11.28
C ARG A 45 20.41 6.86 -9.88
N LEU A 46 19.84 6.13 -8.93
CA LEU A 46 19.86 6.52 -7.53
C LEU A 46 21.15 5.99 -6.90
N GLY A 47 22.08 6.92 -6.60
CA GLY A 47 23.39 6.61 -6.01
C GLY A 47 24.47 6.25 -7.03
N ASN A 48 25.71 6.31 -6.56
CA ASN A 48 26.93 6.04 -7.36
C ASN A 48 27.59 4.69 -7.02
N SER A 49 26.92 3.84 -6.25
CA SER A 49 27.49 2.55 -5.86
C SER A 49 27.42 1.54 -7.00
N GLU A 50 28.44 0.69 -7.08
CA GLU A 50 28.41 -0.46 -7.98
C GLU A 50 27.29 -1.41 -7.67
N VAL A 51 26.76 -2.08 -8.70
CA VAL A 51 25.68 -3.08 -8.55
C VAL A 51 26.26 -4.29 -7.82
N ARG A 52 25.85 -4.49 -6.55
CA ARG A 52 26.34 -5.57 -5.69
C ARG A 52 25.73 -6.94 -5.99
N TYR A 53 24.54 -6.97 -6.56
CA TYR A 53 23.76 -8.19 -6.75
C TYR A 53 23.37 -8.36 -8.21
N SER A 54 23.31 -9.62 -8.66
CA SER A 54 22.73 -9.92 -9.96
C SER A 54 21.24 -9.53 -9.98
N GLN A 55 20.68 -9.28 -11.17
CA GLN A 55 19.26 -8.98 -11.30
C GLN A 55 18.38 -10.05 -10.68
N PHE A 56 18.72 -11.33 -10.88
CA PHE A 56 17.97 -12.44 -10.29
C PHE A 56 18.01 -12.41 -8.75
N SER A 57 19.19 -12.22 -8.16
CA SER A 57 19.31 -12.12 -6.70
C SER A 57 18.52 -10.93 -6.15
N TRP A 58 18.56 -9.79 -6.82
CA TRP A 58 17.83 -8.60 -6.41
C TRP A 58 16.30 -8.81 -6.47
N ILE A 59 15.78 -9.36 -7.58
CA ILE A 59 14.36 -9.70 -7.72
C ILE A 59 13.94 -10.71 -6.66
N SER A 60 14.75 -11.74 -6.41
CA SER A 60 14.45 -12.77 -5.40
C SER A 60 14.38 -12.17 -3.98
N MET A 61 15.30 -11.26 -3.63
CA MET A 61 15.27 -10.57 -2.33
C MET A 61 14.01 -9.71 -2.18
N LEU A 62 13.62 -8.95 -3.21
CA LEU A 62 12.40 -8.15 -3.18
C LEU A 62 11.15 -9.04 -3.08
N PHE A 63 11.11 -10.12 -3.83
CA PHE A 63 10.03 -11.09 -3.79
C PHE A 63 9.89 -11.71 -2.38
N CYS A 64 10.97 -12.20 -1.80
CA CYS A 64 10.97 -12.77 -0.46
C CYS A 64 10.61 -11.74 0.62
N CYS A 65 11.02 -10.49 0.44
CA CYS A 65 10.65 -9.40 1.36
C CYS A 65 9.17 -9.04 1.26
N GLY A 66 8.59 -9.08 0.05
CA GLY A 66 7.18 -8.77 -0.19
C GLY A 66 6.22 -9.89 0.23
N ILE A 67 6.67 -11.16 0.13
CA ILE A 67 5.87 -12.31 0.56
C ILE A 67 6.05 -12.55 2.06
N GLY A 68 5.45 -11.69 2.85
CA GLY A 68 5.32 -11.90 4.30
C GLY A 68 4.19 -12.87 4.64
N GLY A 69 4.13 -13.26 5.93
CA GLY A 69 3.09 -14.16 6.43
C GLY A 69 1.66 -13.71 6.12
N SER A 70 1.42 -12.40 6.04
CA SER A 70 0.11 -11.84 5.68
C SER A 70 -0.30 -12.18 4.24
N VAL A 71 0.62 -12.08 3.27
CA VAL A 71 0.33 -12.41 1.86
C VAL A 71 0.03 -13.89 1.71
N ILE A 72 0.81 -14.75 2.37
CA ILE A 72 0.60 -16.21 2.33
C ILE A 72 -0.76 -16.56 2.93
N TYR A 73 -1.10 -15.99 4.08
CA TYR A 73 -2.37 -16.24 4.76
C TYR A 73 -3.57 -15.74 3.95
N TRP A 74 -3.56 -14.47 3.57
CA TRP A 74 -4.68 -13.85 2.87
C TRP A 74 -4.80 -14.30 1.43
N GLY A 75 -3.70 -14.52 0.73
CA GLY A 75 -3.72 -15.07 -0.62
C GLY A 75 -4.41 -16.45 -0.71
N ALA A 76 -4.30 -17.25 0.37
CA ALA A 76 -4.95 -18.54 0.45
C ALA A 76 -6.40 -18.48 0.95
N SER A 77 -6.77 -17.48 1.76
CA SER A 77 -8.06 -17.46 2.48
C SER A 77 -9.04 -16.37 2.03
N GLU A 78 -8.58 -15.32 1.39
CA GLU A 78 -9.41 -14.14 1.07
C GLU A 78 -10.56 -14.45 0.11
N TRP A 79 -10.35 -15.34 -0.85
CA TRP A 79 -11.37 -15.70 -1.82
C TRP A 79 -12.63 -16.29 -1.18
N VAL A 80 -12.49 -16.99 -0.04
CA VAL A 80 -13.60 -17.60 0.69
C VAL A 80 -14.60 -16.53 1.16
N PHE A 81 -14.12 -15.38 1.61
CA PHE A 81 -14.99 -14.29 2.07
C PHE A 81 -15.84 -13.74 0.92
N TYR A 82 -15.28 -13.60 -0.29
CA TYR A 82 -16.04 -13.14 -1.46
C TYR A 82 -16.91 -14.23 -2.07
N TYR A 83 -16.59 -15.48 -1.85
CA TYR A 83 -17.43 -16.61 -2.26
C TYR A 83 -18.68 -16.73 -1.40
N LEU A 84 -18.54 -16.53 -0.08
CA LEU A 84 -19.64 -16.59 0.88
C LEU A 84 -20.46 -15.30 0.96
N ALA A 85 -19.85 -14.17 0.69
CA ALA A 85 -20.50 -12.84 0.73
C ALA A 85 -20.08 -12.01 -0.50
N PRO A 86 -20.52 -12.39 -1.71
CA PRO A 86 -20.12 -11.71 -2.93
C PRO A 86 -20.67 -10.30 -3.01
N PRO A 87 -19.96 -9.38 -3.70
CA PRO A 87 -20.44 -8.02 -3.94
C PRO A 87 -21.57 -7.99 -4.96
N PHE A 88 -22.18 -6.80 -5.12
CA PHE A 88 -23.19 -6.49 -6.15
C PHE A 88 -24.44 -7.39 -6.10
N SER A 89 -24.81 -7.86 -4.90
CA SER A 89 -26.00 -8.72 -4.69
C SER A 89 -25.97 -10.06 -5.43
N ALA A 90 -24.77 -10.52 -5.82
CA ALA A 90 -24.62 -11.86 -6.39
C ALA A 90 -25.00 -12.93 -5.36
N THR A 91 -25.49 -14.08 -5.84
CA THR A 91 -25.88 -15.18 -4.97
C THR A 91 -24.62 -15.83 -4.34
N PRO A 92 -24.56 -15.99 -3.00
CA PRO A 92 -23.49 -16.75 -2.36
C PRO A 92 -23.32 -18.14 -2.97
N GLU A 93 -22.07 -18.64 -2.98
CA GLU A 93 -21.71 -19.99 -3.43
C GLU A 93 -22.06 -20.28 -4.91
N SER A 94 -22.34 -19.25 -5.70
CA SER A 94 -22.64 -19.36 -7.14
C SER A 94 -21.38 -19.29 -8.00
N ASN A 95 -21.54 -19.61 -9.30
CA ASN A 95 -20.48 -19.40 -10.28
C ASN A 95 -20.08 -17.92 -10.39
N GLU A 96 -21.05 -17.03 -10.23
CA GLU A 96 -20.78 -15.59 -10.21
C GLU A 96 -19.95 -15.19 -8.96
N ALA A 97 -20.28 -15.73 -7.79
CA ALA A 97 -19.49 -15.53 -6.57
C ALA A 97 -18.04 -16.02 -6.74
N THR A 98 -17.83 -17.13 -7.45
CA THR A 98 -16.49 -17.64 -7.76
C THR A 98 -15.69 -16.66 -8.62
N LEU A 99 -16.31 -16.08 -9.64
CA LEU A 99 -15.68 -15.08 -10.49
C LEU A 99 -15.30 -13.81 -9.70
N TRP A 100 -16.20 -13.34 -8.85
CA TRP A 100 -15.93 -12.19 -7.98
C TRP A 100 -14.81 -12.49 -6.97
N ALA A 101 -14.80 -13.67 -6.38
CA ALA A 101 -13.75 -14.09 -5.45
C ALA A 101 -12.35 -14.04 -6.09
N ALA A 102 -12.22 -14.59 -7.29
CA ALA A 102 -10.98 -14.54 -8.05
C ALA A 102 -10.59 -13.10 -8.46
N THR A 103 -11.57 -12.31 -8.92
CA THR A 103 -11.35 -10.94 -9.37
C THR A 103 -10.87 -10.04 -8.22
N TYR A 104 -11.50 -10.11 -7.05
CA TYR A 104 -11.10 -9.29 -5.91
C TYR A 104 -9.72 -9.69 -5.36
N GLY A 105 -9.40 -10.99 -5.33
CA GLY A 105 -8.07 -11.45 -4.96
C GLY A 105 -6.99 -10.88 -5.88
N MET A 106 -7.19 -10.96 -7.21
CA MET A 106 -6.27 -10.37 -8.18
C MET A 106 -6.18 -8.84 -8.08
N PHE A 107 -7.27 -8.16 -7.77
CA PHE A 107 -7.30 -6.70 -7.62
C PHE A 107 -6.55 -6.25 -6.36
N HIS A 108 -6.80 -6.88 -5.20
CA HIS A 108 -6.17 -6.50 -3.94
C HIS A 108 -4.66 -6.77 -3.91
N TRP A 109 -4.24 -7.89 -4.47
CA TRP A 109 -2.82 -8.30 -4.50
C TRP A 109 -2.13 -7.97 -5.83
N GLY A 110 -2.84 -7.29 -6.71
CA GLY A 110 -2.34 -6.90 -8.03
C GLY A 110 -1.60 -5.56 -8.03
N PRO A 111 -1.23 -5.07 -9.23
CA PRO A 111 -0.41 -3.87 -9.40
C PRO A 111 -0.99 -2.61 -8.73
N VAL A 112 -2.31 -2.48 -8.68
CA VAL A 112 -3.00 -1.33 -8.07
C VAL A 112 -2.72 -1.25 -6.57
N GLY A 113 -2.84 -2.38 -5.86
CA GLY A 113 -2.52 -2.46 -4.44
C GLY A 113 -1.05 -2.17 -4.15
N TRP A 114 -0.15 -2.77 -4.93
CA TRP A 114 1.29 -2.57 -4.78
C TRP A 114 1.76 -1.16 -5.14
N ALA A 115 1.07 -0.46 -6.03
CA ALA A 115 1.38 0.93 -6.36
C ALA A 115 1.35 1.85 -5.13
N LEU A 116 0.41 1.63 -4.20
CA LEU A 116 0.30 2.39 -2.95
C LEU A 116 1.55 2.24 -2.06
N TYR A 117 2.20 1.09 -2.09
CA TYR A 117 3.47 0.87 -1.36
C TYR A 117 4.69 1.40 -2.12
N CYS A 118 4.66 1.33 -3.45
CA CYS A 118 5.77 1.78 -4.28
C CYS A 118 5.95 3.30 -4.23
N LEU A 119 4.89 4.08 -4.14
CA LEU A 119 4.97 5.54 -4.12
C LEU A 119 5.79 6.08 -2.94
N PRO A 120 5.48 5.76 -1.66
CA PRO A 120 6.28 6.20 -0.53
C PRO A 120 7.71 5.62 -0.56
N THR A 121 7.88 4.39 -1.06
CA THR A 121 9.19 3.78 -1.22
C THR A 121 10.05 4.57 -2.22
N LEU A 122 9.48 4.98 -3.34
CA LEU A 122 10.16 5.82 -4.33
C LEU A 122 10.57 7.17 -3.71
N ALA A 123 9.65 7.83 -2.99
CA ALA A 123 9.93 9.11 -2.34
C ALA A 123 11.06 8.99 -1.29
N ILE A 124 11.03 7.97 -0.45
CA ILE A 124 12.06 7.71 0.56
C ILE A 124 13.40 7.38 -0.12
N SER A 125 13.39 6.57 -1.18
CA SER A 125 14.60 6.24 -1.93
C SER A 125 15.23 7.47 -2.59
N CYS A 126 14.43 8.30 -3.23
CA CYS A 126 14.92 9.56 -3.80
C CYS A 126 15.51 10.48 -2.72
N ALA A 127 14.82 10.65 -1.60
CA ALA A 127 15.32 11.47 -0.49
C ALA A 127 16.61 10.91 0.10
N TYR A 128 16.75 9.60 0.20
CA TYR A 128 17.94 8.94 0.73
C TYR A 128 19.16 9.10 -0.20
N TYR A 129 18.99 8.79 -1.48
CA TYR A 129 20.13 8.75 -2.42
C TYR A 129 20.51 10.12 -2.99
N LEU A 130 19.57 11.07 -3.06
CA LEU A 130 19.81 12.38 -3.61
C LEU A 130 20.14 13.44 -2.55
N SER A 131 20.00 13.11 -1.26
CA SER A 131 20.30 14.04 -0.17
C SER A 131 21.76 13.98 0.25
N PRO A 132 22.38 15.13 0.58
CA PRO A 132 23.69 15.18 1.22
C PRO A 132 23.73 14.48 2.60
N SER A 133 22.59 14.41 3.27
CA SER A 133 22.41 13.75 4.59
C SER A 133 21.40 12.62 4.46
N PRO A 134 21.84 11.41 4.10
CA PRO A 134 20.93 10.26 3.89
C PRO A 134 20.12 9.96 5.15
N SER A 135 18.81 9.85 5.02
CA SER A 135 17.91 9.49 6.11
C SER A 135 16.72 8.70 5.59
N LEU A 136 16.42 7.58 6.25
CA LEU A 136 15.26 6.74 5.94
C LEU A 136 13.96 7.20 6.63
N ARG A 137 13.98 8.39 7.25
CA ARG A 137 12.78 8.93 7.91
C ARG A 137 11.79 9.46 6.89
N LEU A 138 10.50 9.20 7.10
CA LEU A 138 9.44 9.73 6.23
C LEU A 138 9.44 11.26 6.24
N SER A 139 9.71 11.90 7.37
CA SER A 139 9.83 13.36 7.48
C SER A 139 10.93 13.94 6.60
N ALA A 140 12.02 13.19 6.35
CA ALA A 140 13.07 13.60 5.44
C ALA A 140 12.61 13.52 3.97
N ALA A 141 11.87 12.48 3.61
CA ALA A 141 11.30 12.34 2.27
C ALA A 141 10.26 13.44 1.95
N CYS A 142 9.48 13.86 2.96
CA CYS A 142 8.51 14.95 2.81
C CYS A 142 9.14 16.35 2.82
N SER A 143 10.40 16.47 3.22
CA SER A 143 11.10 17.75 3.38
C SER A 143 10.99 18.70 2.18
N PRO A 144 11.23 18.26 0.93
CA PRO A 144 11.12 19.15 -0.23
C PRO A 144 9.73 19.76 -0.41
N GLY A 145 8.67 19.00 -0.08
CA GLY A 145 7.29 19.45 -0.19
C GLY A 145 6.81 20.35 0.96
N LEU A 146 7.46 20.28 2.10
CA LEU A 146 7.07 21.05 3.29
C LEU A 146 7.56 22.51 3.27
N GLY A 147 8.57 22.84 2.45
CA GLY A 147 9.08 24.20 2.34
C GLY A 147 9.31 24.87 3.70
N PRO A 148 8.70 26.05 3.97
CA PRO A 148 8.88 26.79 5.22
C PRO A 148 8.29 26.07 6.46
N PHE A 149 7.45 25.05 6.28
CA PHE A 149 6.86 24.27 7.38
C PHE A 149 7.78 23.19 7.93
N GLN A 150 9.03 23.10 7.51
CA GLN A 150 10.05 22.15 8.01
C GLN A 150 10.50 22.43 9.44
N THR A 151 9.58 22.61 10.36
CA THR A 151 9.91 22.80 11.77
C THR A 151 10.15 21.47 12.48
N ALA A 152 10.98 21.47 13.52
CA ALA A 152 11.28 20.27 14.30
C ALA A 152 10.02 19.55 14.84
N PRO A 153 8.98 20.24 15.35
CA PRO A 153 7.75 19.59 15.80
C PRO A 153 6.97 18.92 14.65
N VAL A 154 6.91 19.54 13.48
CA VAL A 154 6.21 18.97 12.31
C VAL A 154 6.92 17.69 11.84
N ARG A 155 8.24 17.69 11.78
CA ARG A 155 9.02 16.48 11.44
C ARG A 155 8.81 15.36 12.44
N ARG A 156 8.85 15.66 13.74
CA ARG A 156 8.57 14.67 14.80
C ARG A 156 7.15 14.13 14.71
N PHE A 157 6.18 14.98 14.41
CA PHE A 157 4.79 14.56 14.25
C PHE A 157 4.62 13.59 13.08
N ILE A 158 5.24 13.87 11.92
CA ILE A 158 5.22 12.99 10.74
C ILE A 158 5.84 11.62 11.08
N ASP A 159 7.01 11.62 11.72
CA ASP A 159 7.70 10.39 12.09
C ASP A 159 6.91 9.58 13.12
N LEU A 160 6.31 10.22 14.13
CA LEU A 160 5.45 9.58 15.11
C LEU A 160 4.19 9.00 14.47
N LEU A 161 3.55 9.75 13.59
CA LEU A 161 2.35 9.30 12.89
C LEU A 161 2.66 8.08 12.01
N PHE A 162 3.79 8.06 11.34
CA PHE A 162 4.25 6.92 10.56
C PHE A 162 4.48 5.66 11.43
N ILE A 163 5.16 5.83 12.57
CA ILE A 163 5.39 4.73 13.51
C ILE A 163 4.06 4.23 14.09
N CYS A 164 3.18 5.15 14.51
CA CYS A 164 1.86 4.79 15.02
C CYS A 164 1.04 4.01 13.98
N LEU A 165 1.03 4.44 12.71
CA LEU A 165 0.31 3.74 11.64
C LEU A 165 0.88 2.34 11.40
N LEU A 166 2.20 2.16 11.45
CA LEU A 166 2.82 0.85 11.34
C LEU A 166 2.44 -0.08 12.51
N TYR A 167 2.38 0.46 13.73
CA TYR A 167 2.05 -0.30 14.93
C TYR A 167 0.57 -0.61 15.07
N THR A 168 -0.30 0.29 14.60
CA THR A 168 -1.76 0.15 14.68
C THR A 168 -2.37 -0.50 13.43
N SER A 169 -1.55 -0.83 12.44
CA SER A 169 -2.00 -1.62 11.30
C SER A 169 -2.58 -2.95 11.81
N PRO A 170 -3.87 -3.25 11.54
CA PRO A 170 -4.52 -4.42 12.11
C PRO A 170 -3.78 -5.68 11.68
N SER A 171 -3.21 -6.37 12.67
CA SER A 171 -2.67 -7.70 12.48
C SER A 171 -3.82 -8.67 12.18
N PRO A 172 -3.61 -9.71 11.37
CA PRO A 172 -4.60 -10.78 11.19
C PRO A 172 -5.05 -11.43 12.51
N ARG A 173 -4.26 -11.28 13.57
CA ARG A 173 -4.57 -11.79 14.93
C ARG A 173 -5.62 -10.96 15.67
N ASP A 174 -5.87 -9.73 15.24
CA ASP A 174 -6.75 -8.79 15.96
C ASP A 174 -8.21 -8.85 15.50
N ARG A 175 -8.53 -9.73 14.54
CA ARG A 175 -9.91 -9.97 14.11
C ARG A 175 -10.47 -11.14 14.92
N PRO A 176 -11.56 -10.92 15.69
CA PRO A 176 -12.30 -12.07 16.26
C PRO A 176 -12.86 -12.92 15.11
N LEU A 177 -12.63 -14.22 15.21
CA LEU A 177 -13.23 -15.24 14.35
C LEU A 177 -14.75 -15.17 14.45
#